data_99fd067eb652c0b7f73fe94ff3bdf2af
#
_entry.id   99fd067eb652c0b7f73fe94ff3bdf2af
#
_cell.length_a   1.000
_cell.length_b   1.000
_cell.length_c   1.000
_cell.angle_alpha   90.00
_cell.angle_beta   90.00
_cell.angle_gamma   90.00
#
_symmetry.space_group_name_H-M   'P 1'
#
loop_
_entity.id
_entity.type
_entity.pdbx_description
1 polymer ?
#
loop_
_entity_poly.entity_id
_entity_poly.type
_entity_poly.pdbx_seq_one_letter_code
_entity_poly.pdbx_strand_id
1 'polypeptide(L)'
;MKRYCIFAAQFLPHLGGVERYTYNLAQKLIEKGNEVTVVTSDISSKTNYEVIDKIKVFRLPSINLLDGRYPVLKFWTGTYRRLYKKIEKEQYDMVIVNTRFYLHSICGVRYAKRHKQRAIVIDHGTSHLSVHNRILDAVGGAWEHFITRIDYHYCKEYYGVSEASCEWLKHFGINANGVLYNAIDLDAIELIKKNKKA
;
A
#
# COMPACT_ATOMS: atom_id res chain seq x y z
N MET A 1 -14.47 18.22 2.58
CA MET A 1 -14.38 16.84 2.09
C MET A 1 -13.16 16.74 1.18
N LYS A 2 -12.24 15.83 1.49
CA LYS A 2 -11.04 15.56 0.68
C LYS A 2 -11.15 14.19 0.05
N ARG A 3 -10.40 13.96 -1.03
CA ARG A 3 -10.36 12.69 -1.78
C ARG A 3 -8.96 12.08 -1.65
N TYR A 4 -8.90 10.88 -1.10
CA TYR A 4 -7.65 10.14 -0.90
C TYR A 4 -7.58 8.95 -1.85
N CYS A 5 -6.39 8.69 -2.40
CA CYS A 5 -6.11 7.49 -3.16
C CYS A 5 -5.02 6.68 -2.45
N ILE A 6 -5.29 5.44 -2.10
CA ILE A 6 -4.34 4.55 -1.45
C ILE A 6 -3.92 3.47 -2.44
N PHE A 7 -2.64 3.41 -2.77
CA PHE A 7 -2.06 2.32 -3.55
C PHE A 7 -1.49 1.27 -2.59
N ALA A 8 -2.03 0.07 -2.64
CA ALA A 8 -1.60 -1.07 -1.85
C ALA A 8 -1.53 -2.32 -2.73
N ALA A 9 -0.47 -3.12 -2.60
CA ALA A 9 -0.29 -4.31 -3.44
C ALA A 9 -1.42 -5.32 -3.26
N GLN A 10 -1.93 -5.46 -2.05
CA GLN A 10 -3.06 -6.31 -1.69
C GLN A 10 -4.08 -5.55 -0.84
N PHE A 11 -5.31 -6.04 -0.85
CA PHE A 11 -6.43 -5.53 -0.06
C PHE A 11 -7.48 -6.62 0.17
N LEU A 12 -8.50 -6.33 0.98
CA LEU A 12 -9.59 -7.28 1.24
C LEU A 12 -10.09 -7.97 -0.06
N PRO A 13 -10.44 -9.26 -0.03
CA PRO A 13 -10.59 -10.14 1.13
C PRO A 13 -9.29 -10.74 1.68
N HIS A 14 -8.12 -10.46 1.09
CA HIS A 14 -6.84 -10.86 1.68
C HIS A 14 -6.63 -10.11 3.00
N LEU A 15 -6.29 -10.85 4.08
CA LEU A 15 -6.12 -10.31 5.42
C LEU A 15 -4.67 -10.51 5.89
N GLY A 16 -3.92 -9.42 5.88
CA GLY A 16 -2.59 -9.31 6.48
C GLY A 16 -2.47 -8.02 7.28
N GLY A 17 -1.29 -7.72 7.77
CA GLY A 17 -1.04 -6.51 8.57
C GLY A 17 -1.23 -5.21 7.77
N VAL A 18 -0.69 -5.18 6.54
CA VAL A 18 -0.78 -4.02 5.64
C VAL A 18 -2.22 -3.78 5.17
N GLU A 19 -2.95 -4.85 4.84
CA GLU A 19 -4.33 -4.77 4.37
C GLU A 19 -5.25 -4.26 5.48
N ARG A 20 -5.07 -4.75 6.71
CA ARG A 20 -5.82 -4.28 7.89
C ARG A 20 -5.50 -2.81 8.18
N TYR A 21 -4.23 -2.44 8.13
CA TYR A 21 -3.83 -1.03 8.28
C TYR A 21 -4.49 -0.15 7.21
N THR A 22 -4.43 -0.58 5.94
CA THR A 22 -5.03 0.14 4.81
C THR A 22 -6.53 0.32 4.99
N TYR A 23 -7.22 -0.75 5.40
CA TYR A 23 -8.67 -0.72 5.65
C TYR A 23 -9.01 0.23 6.81
N ASN A 24 -8.33 0.11 7.95
CA ASN A 24 -8.58 0.94 9.12
C ASN A 24 -8.30 2.43 8.83
N LEU A 25 -7.21 2.73 8.12
CA LEU A 25 -6.90 4.09 7.67
C LEU A 25 -8.01 4.64 6.77
N ALA A 26 -8.47 3.84 5.80
CA ALA A 26 -9.54 4.23 4.89
C ALA A 26 -10.84 4.52 5.65
N GLN A 27 -11.23 3.66 6.61
CA GLN A 27 -12.41 3.85 7.44
C GLN A 27 -12.32 5.14 8.27
N LYS A 28 -11.17 5.39 8.91
CA LYS A 28 -10.96 6.62 9.69
C LYS A 28 -11.02 7.90 8.85
N LEU A 29 -10.55 7.84 7.60
CA LEU A 29 -10.69 8.96 6.67
C LEU A 29 -12.16 9.17 6.27
N ILE A 30 -12.93 8.10 6.04
CA ILE A 30 -14.36 8.15 5.71
C ILE A 30 -15.18 8.68 6.90
N GLU A 31 -14.91 8.21 8.13
CA GLU A 31 -15.53 8.70 9.35
C GLU A 31 -15.35 10.22 9.53
N LYS A 32 -14.23 10.77 9.05
CA LYS A 32 -13.94 12.21 9.01
C LYS A 32 -14.57 12.96 7.82
N GLY A 33 -15.49 12.33 7.10
CA GLY A 33 -16.22 12.92 5.99
C GLY A 33 -15.42 13.02 4.67
N ASN A 34 -14.43 12.16 4.46
CA ASN A 34 -13.64 12.14 3.25
C ASN A 34 -14.04 10.97 2.31
N GLU A 35 -13.63 11.05 1.05
CA GLU A 35 -13.74 9.95 0.10
C GLU A 35 -12.40 9.20 0.01
N VAL A 36 -12.48 7.88 -0.07
CA VAL A 36 -11.30 7.02 -0.21
C VAL A 36 -11.45 6.08 -1.38
N THR A 37 -10.40 6.02 -2.19
CA THR A 37 -10.21 5.03 -3.26
C THR A 37 -8.98 4.18 -2.94
N VAL A 38 -9.10 2.88 -3.03
CA VAL A 38 -7.98 1.92 -2.94
C VAL A 38 -7.71 1.35 -4.33
N VAL A 39 -6.45 1.37 -4.73
CA VAL A 39 -5.95 0.75 -5.96
C VAL A 39 -5.05 -0.42 -5.56
N THR A 40 -5.45 -1.63 -5.94
CA THR A 40 -4.82 -2.88 -5.50
C THR A 40 -4.75 -3.91 -6.64
N SER A 41 -4.21 -5.11 -6.36
CA SER A 41 -4.20 -6.24 -7.29
C SER A 41 -5.55 -6.99 -7.32
N ASP A 42 -5.79 -7.73 -8.41
CA ASP A 42 -6.95 -8.61 -8.57
C ASP A 42 -6.72 -10.05 -8.07
N ILE A 43 -5.61 -10.30 -7.34
CA ILE A 43 -5.23 -11.66 -6.91
C ILE A 43 -6.29 -12.29 -6.01
N SER A 44 -6.84 -11.52 -5.08
CA SER A 44 -7.80 -11.99 -4.09
C SER A 44 -9.26 -11.87 -4.52
N SER A 45 -9.53 -11.22 -5.66
CA SER A 45 -10.88 -11.04 -6.21
C SER A 45 -10.84 -10.87 -7.72
N LYS A 46 -11.77 -11.49 -8.42
CA LYS A 46 -11.89 -11.38 -9.89
C LYS A 46 -12.62 -10.12 -10.37
N THR A 47 -13.19 -9.33 -9.48
CA THR A 47 -13.84 -8.07 -9.82
C THR A 47 -12.78 -6.99 -10.08
N ASN A 48 -12.99 -6.18 -11.12
CA ASN A 48 -12.05 -5.07 -11.40
C ASN A 48 -12.41 -3.78 -10.65
N TYR A 49 -13.63 -3.67 -10.16
CA TYR A 49 -14.13 -2.52 -9.40
C TYR A 49 -15.26 -2.97 -8.48
N GLU A 50 -15.20 -2.54 -7.24
CA GLU A 50 -16.24 -2.76 -6.23
C GLU A 50 -16.21 -1.64 -5.18
N VAL A 51 -17.24 -1.61 -4.34
CA VAL A 51 -17.29 -0.71 -3.17
C VAL A 51 -17.41 -1.59 -1.92
N ILE A 52 -16.44 -1.44 -1.02
CA ILE A 52 -16.39 -2.14 0.27
C ILE A 52 -16.49 -1.09 1.36
N ASP A 53 -17.52 -1.10 2.18
CA ASP A 53 -17.73 -0.18 3.30
C ASP A 53 -17.45 1.30 2.94
N LYS A 54 -18.04 1.75 1.81
CA LYS A 54 -17.86 3.08 1.21
C LYS A 54 -16.48 3.34 0.59
N ILE A 55 -15.56 2.39 0.62
CA ILE A 55 -14.26 2.48 -0.05
C ILE A 55 -14.44 2.07 -1.51
N LYS A 56 -14.07 2.93 -2.46
CA LYS A 56 -14.00 2.59 -3.88
C LYS A 56 -12.74 1.75 -4.12
N VAL A 57 -12.86 0.54 -4.64
CA VAL A 57 -11.72 -0.37 -4.84
C VAL A 57 -11.53 -0.66 -6.32
N PHE A 58 -10.38 -0.28 -6.88
CA PHE A 58 -9.94 -0.66 -8.21
C PHE A 58 -8.93 -1.79 -8.11
N ARG A 59 -9.19 -2.92 -8.80
CA ARG A 59 -8.32 -4.08 -8.82
C ARG A 59 -7.63 -4.20 -10.17
N LEU A 60 -6.32 -3.96 -10.17
CA LEU A 60 -5.50 -4.02 -11.36
C LEU A 60 -5.10 -5.46 -11.67
N PRO A 61 -5.17 -5.90 -12.94
CA PRO A 61 -4.73 -7.23 -13.35
C PRO A 61 -3.30 -7.51 -12.93
N SER A 62 -3.08 -8.64 -12.24
CA SER A 62 -1.79 -9.00 -11.66
C SER A 62 -1.48 -10.49 -11.85
N ILE A 63 -0.19 -10.83 -11.81
CA ILE A 63 0.31 -12.19 -11.68
C ILE A 63 0.57 -12.44 -10.20
N ASN A 64 0.10 -13.58 -9.71
CA ASN A 64 0.40 -14.02 -8.36
C ASN A 64 1.78 -14.68 -8.32
N LEU A 65 2.77 -14.03 -7.73
CA LEU A 65 4.07 -14.62 -7.45
C LEU A 65 4.25 -14.85 -5.94
N LEU A 66 5.07 -15.84 -5.60
CA LEU A 66 5.44 -16.18 -4.23
C LEU A 66 4.20 -16.41 -3.34
N ASP A 67 3.27 -17.23 -3.82
CA ASP A 67 2.02 -17.56 -3.11
C ASP A 67 1.23 -16.34 -2.63
N GLY A 68 1.16 -15.33 -3.50
CA GLY A 68 0.43 -14.09 -3.23
C GLY A 68 1.24 -13.01 -2.52
N ARG A 69 2.46 -13.29 -2.08
CA ARG A 69 3.27 -12.30 -1.38
C ARG A 69 3.76 -11.16 -2.28
N TYR A 70 3.90 -11.42 -3.59
CA TYR A 70 4.39 -10.43 -4.54
C TYR A 70 3.54 -10.36 -5.81
N PRO A 71 2.46 -9.55 -5.84
CA PRO A 71 1.65 -9.33 -7.03
C PRO A 71 2.39 -8.48 -8.06
N VAL A 72 2.51 -8.98 -9.28
CA VAL A 72 3.12 -8.28 -10.42
C VAL A 72 2.05 -7.78 -11.37
N LEU A 73 1.98 -6.48 -11.59
CA LEU A 73 0.99 -5.84 -12.45
C LEU A 73 1.16 -6.22 -13.92
N LYS A 74 0.06 -6.59 -14.58
CA LYS A 74 0.01 -6.91 -16.03
C LYS A 74 -0.19 -5.65 -16.87
N PHE A 75 0.81 -4.77 -16.96
CA PHE A 75 0.73 -3.48 -17.68
C PHE A 75 0.35 -3.60 -19.15
N TRP A 76 0.65 -4.75 -19.77
CA TRP A 76 0.43 -5.00 -21.19
C TRP A 76 -1.03 -5.32 -21.53
N THR A 77 -1.89 -5.61 -20.55
CA THR A 77 -3.28 -5.98 -20.79
C THR A 77 -4.19 -4.78 -21.10
N GLY A 78 -5.16 -4.98 -21.96
CA GLY A 78 -6.17 -3.95 -22.25
C GLY A 78 -7.01 -3.59 -21.02
N THR A 79 -7.26 -4.56 -20.14
CA THR A 79 -7.96 -4.34 -18.86
C THR A 79 -7.18 -3.42 -17.94
N TYR A 80 -5.86 -3.65 -17.78
CA TYR A 80 -5.02 -2.75 -17.00
C TYR A 80 -5.10 -1.31 -17.54
N ARG A 81 -4.90 -1.14 -18.84
CA ARG A 81 -4.91 0.20 -19.48
C ARG A 81 -6.26 0.91 -19.30
N ARG A 82 -7.37 0.17 -19.44
CA ARG A 82 -8.73 0.72 -19.25
C ARG A 82 -8.95 1.16 -17.80
N LEU A 83 -8.57 0.34 -16.83
CA LEU A 83 -8.74 0.64 -15.40
C LEU A 83 -7.83 1.80 -14.98
N TYR A 84 -6.57 1.76 -15.39
CA TYR A 84 -5.62 2.81 -15.05
C TYR A 84 -6.03 4.17 -15.63
N LYS A 85 -6.57 4.20 -16.87
CA LYS A 85 -7.18 5.41 -17.44
C LYS A 85 -8.37 5.93 -16.64
N LYS A 86 -9.16 5.05 -16.00
CA LYS A 86 -10.24 5.50 -15.10
C LYS A 86 -9.67 6.16 -13.85
N ILE A 87 -8.64 5.55 -13.25
CA ILE A 87 -7.95 6.11 -12.09
C ILE A 87 -7.29 7.46 -12.45
N GLU A 88 -6.69 7.57 -13.62
CA GLU A 88 -6.05 8.82 -14.10
C GLU A 88 -7.03 9.97 -14.36
N LYS A 89 -8.29 9.71 -14.58
CA LYS A 89 -9.33 10.75 -14.73
C LYS A 89 -9.81 11.31 -13.40
N GLU A 90 -9.59 10.58 -12.31
CA GLU A 90 -9.94 11.03 -10.98
C GLU A 90 -8.89 12.01 -10.46
N GLN A 91 -9.33 12.99 -9.68
CA GLN A 91 -8.42 13.90 -8.98
C GLN A 91 -8.51 13.61 -7.49
N TYR A 92 -7.36 13.49 -6.84
CA TYR A 92 -7.25 13.25 -5.41
C TYR A 92 -6.47 14.40 -4.76
N ASP A 93 -6.79 14.70 -3.52
CA ASP A 93 -6.06 15.70 -2.73
C ASP A 93 -4.74 15.14 -2.20
N MET A 94 -4.68 13.82 -2.02
CA MET A 94 -3.50 13.13 -1.52
C MET A 94 -3.46 11.69 -1.98
N VAL A 95 -2.25 11.24 -2.31
CA VAL A 95 -1.94 9.84 -2.63
C VAL A 95 -1.16 9.24 -1.47
N ILE A 96 -1.58 8.06 -1.01
CA ILE A 96 -0.89 7.27 0.00
C ILE A 96 -0.44 5.98 -0.65
N VAL A 97 0.82 5.64 -0.48
CA VAL A 97 1.38 4.37 -0.96
C VAL A 97 1.72 3.53 0.26
N ASN A 98 1.06 2.39 0.39
CA ASN A 98 1.35 1.42 1.44
C ASN A 98 2.34 0.38 0.92
N THR A 99 3.53 0.40 1.52
CA THR A 99 4.70 -0.44 1.20
C THR A 99 5.41 -0.02 -0.11
N ARG A 100 6.71 0.25 0.00
CA ARG A 100 7.55 0.89 -1.02
C ARG A 100 7.98 0.00 -2.20
N PHE A 101 8.06 -1.33 -2.09
CA PHE A 101 8.79 -2.16 -3.05
C PHE A 101 7.93 -2.91 -4.07
N TYR A 102 6.65 -2.58 -4.16
CA TYR A 102 5.74 -3.17 -5.15
C TYR A 102 5.63 -2.30 -6.41
N LEU A 103 5.24 -2.89 -7.53
CA LEU A 103 4.93 -2.12 -8.74
C LEU A 103 3.75 -1.16 -8.54
N HIS A 104 2.88 -1.44 -7.59
CA HIS A 104 1.79 -0.57 -7.17
C HIS A 104 2.33 0.74 -6.56
N SER A 105 3.45 0.69 -5.85
CA SER A 105 4.08 1.88 -5.28
C SER A 105 4.55 2.82 -6.37
N ILE A 106 5.24 2.30 -7.39
CA ILE A 106 5.63 3.09 -8.57
C ILE A 106 4.41 3.71 -9.25
N CYS A 107 3.32 2.96 -9.42
CA CYS A 107 2.09 3.49 -10.00
C CYS A 107 1.55 4.67 -9.19
N GLY A 108 1.53 4.56 -7.87
CA GLY A 108 1.02 5.59 -6.97
C GLY A 108 1.86 6.86 -6.98
N VAL A 109 3.18 6.74 -6.80
CA VAL A 109 4.07 7.93 -6.78
C VAL A 109 4.15 8.61 -8.16
N ARG A 110 4.13 7.85 -9.26
CA ARG A 110 4.08 8.42 -10.62
C ARG A 110 2.77 9.10 -10.92
N TYR A 111 1.65 8.50 -10.50
CA TYR A 111 0.33 9.12 -10.59
C TYR A 111 0.36 10.49 -9.90
N ALA A 112 0.76 10.54 -8.63
CA ALA A 112 0.83 11.77 -7.86
C ALA A 112 1.72 12.84 -8.51
N LYS A 113 2.92 12.45 -8.99
CA LYS A 113 3.84 13.36 -9.68
C LYS A 113 3.24 13.93 -10.95
N ARG A 114 2.57 13.09 -11.77
CA ARG A 114 1.94 13.51 -13.04
C ARG A 114 0.81 14.50 -12.79
N HIS A 115 0.01 14.26 -11.75
CA HIS A 115 -1.15 15.11 -11.39
C HIS A 115 -0.80 16.25 -10.44
N LYS A 116 0.49 16.46 -10.10
CA LYS A 116 0.98 17.47 -9.16
C LYS A 116 0.30 17.38 -7.79
N GLN A 117 0.01 16.17 -7.34
CA GLN A 117 -0.62 15.88 -6.06
C GLN A 117 0.44 15.50 -5.03
N ARG A 118 0.14 15.78 -3.76
CA ARG A 118 0.97 15.32 -2.65
C ARG A 118 0.90 13.79 -2.55
N ALA A 119 2.05 13.16 -2.36
CA ALA A 119 2.14 11.74 -2.06
C ALA A 119 2.95 11.49 -0.80
N ILE A 120 2.58 10.46 -0.06
CA ILE A 120 3.40 9.88 1.01
C ILE A 120 3.55 8.38 0.77
N VAL A 121 4.69 7.84 1.19
CA VAL A 121 4.95 6.40 1.23
C VAL A 121 5.01 5.96 2.68
N ILE A 122 4.21 4.97 3.06
CA ILE A 122 4.21 4.38 4.40
C ILE A 122 4.84 3.00 4.31
N ASP A 123 5.98 2.83 4.96
CA ASP A 123 6.68 1.54 4.99
C ASP A 123 6.30 0.71 6.20
N HIS A 124 6.07 -0.58 5.95
CA HIS A 124 5.66 -1.56 6.93
C HIS A 124 6.75 -2.60 7.22
N GLY A 125 7.86 -2.55 6.46
CA GLY A 125 8.95 -3.51 6.56
C GLY A 125 9.97 -3.16 7.64
N THR A 126 10.62 -4.20 8.16
CA THR A 126 11.79 -4.10 9.05
C THR A 126 12.94 -4.99 8.58
N SER A 127 12.76 -5.66 7.43
CA SER A 127 13.75 -6.52 6.78
C SER A 127 13.37 -6.74 5.32
N HIS A 128 14.27 -7.31 4.52
CA HIS A 128 13.94 -7.77 3.18
C HIS A 128 12.93 -8.92 3.20
N LEU A 129 12.11 -9.02 2.14
CA LEU A 129 11.27 -10.18 1.92
C LEU A 129 12.17 -11.41 1.70
N SER A 130 12.04 -12.42 2.55
CA SER A 130 12.78 -13.68 2.41
C SER A 130 11.84 -14.82 2.02
N VAL A 131 12.33 -15.65 1.10
CA VAL A 131 11.72 -16.92 0.68
C VAL A 131 12.56 -18.14 1.13
N HIS A 132 13.53 -17.89 2.03
CA HIS A 132 14.47 -18.91 2.56
C HIS A 132 15.34 -19.57 1.48
N ASN A 133 15.62 -18.82 0.39
CA ASN A 133 16.55 -19.23 -0.65
C ASN A 133 17.56 -18.12 -0.90
N ARG A 134 18.84 -18.35 -0.61
CA ARG A 134 19.90 -17.32 -0.64
C ARG A 134 20.01 -16.59 -1.98
N ILE A 135 19.82 -17.29 -3.11
CA ILE A 135 19.90 -16.69 -4.45
C ILE A 135 18.66 -15.82 -4.70
N LEU A 136 17.47 -16.36 -4.43
CA LEU A 136 16.21 -15.63 -4.61
C LEU A 136 16.13 -14.44 -3.66
N ASP A 137 16.61 -14.56 -2.44
CA ASP A 137 16.64 -13.47 -1.45
C ASP A 137 17.60 -12.35 -1.90
N ALA A 138 18.77 -12.70 -2.48
CA ALA A 138 19.70 -11.71 -3.02
C ALA A 138 19.09 -10.98 -4.24
N VAL A 139 18.45 -11.69 -5.17
CA VAL A 139 17.75 -11.10 -6.32
C VAL A 139 16.58 -10.25 -5.84
N GLY A 140 15.79 -10.73 -4.89
CA GLY A 140 14.68 -9.99 -4.28
C GLY A 140 15.13 -8.71 -3.60
N GLY A 141 16.23 -8.76 -2.84
CA GLY A 141 16.83 -7.58 -2.21
C GLY A 141 17.29 -6.54 -3.24
N ALA A 142 18.00 -6.97 -4.29
CA ALA A 142 18.41 -6.07 -5.37
C ALA A 142 17.20 -5.43 -6.08
N TRP A 143 16.15 -6.21 -6.32
CA TRP A 143 14.89 -5.72 -6.87
C TRP A 143 14.21 -4.71 -5.95
N GLU A 144 14.17 -4.98 -4.65
CA GLU A 144 13.61 -4.08 -3.65
C GLU A 144 14.33 -2.74 -3.62
N HIS A 145 15.68 -2.76 -3.67
CA HIS A 145 16.48 -1.54 -3.81
C HIS A 145 16.16 -0.77 -5.09
N PHE A 146 16.05 -1.48 -6.21
CA PHE A 146 15.74 -0.87 -7.51
C PHE A 146 14.39 -0.16 -7.52
N ILE A 147 13.32 -0.85 -7.06
CA ILE A 147 11.97 -0.27 -6.99
C ILE A 147 11.94 0.90 -6.01
N THR A 148 12.53 0.74 -4.81
CA THR A 148 12.58 1.80 -3.79
C THR A 148 13.29 3.05 -4.32
N ARG A 149 14.37 2.88 -5.09
CA ARG A 149 15.07 4.01 -5.73
C ARG A 149 14.19 4.75 -6.73
N ILE A 150 13.39 4.03 -7.50
CA ILE A 150 12.42 4.63 -8.42
C ILE A 150 11.36 5.39 -7.63
N ASP A 151 10.78 4.79 -6.61
CA ASP A 151 9.77 5.44 -5.75
C ASP A 151 10.33 6.72 -5.13
N TYR A 152 11.53 6.65 -4.58
CA TYR A 152 12.21 7.78 -3.95
C TYR A 152 12.55 8.90 -4.95
N HIS A 153 12.71 8.59 -6.24
CA HIS A 153 12.87 9.62 -7.28
C HIS A 153 11.58 10.46 -7.43
N TYR A 154 10.41 9.85 -7.33
CA TYR A 154 9.12 10.52 -7.52
C TYR A 154 8.51 11.08 -6.24
N CYS A 155 8.75 10.45 -5.08
CA CYS A 155 8.24 10.87 -3.77
C CYS A 155 9.37 10.91 -2.74
N LYS A 156 9.43 11.99 -1.95
CA LYS A 156 10.44 12.17 -0.88
C LYS A 156 9.85 12.08 0.53
N GLU A 157 8.53 12.02 0.66
CA GLU A 157 7.85 11.94 1.95
C GLU A 157 7.63 10.48 2.32
N TYR A 158 8.45 9.98 3.24
CA TYR A 158 8.41 8.61 3.74
C TYR A 158 8.12 8.57 5.24
N TYR A 159 7.29 7.64 5.63
CA TYR A 159 6.94 7.36 7.01
C TYR A 159 7.08 5.86 7.30
N GLY A 160 7.48 5.51 8.51
CA GLY A 160 7.41 4.13 8.99
C GLY A 160 6.17 3.91 9.86
N VAL A 161 5.70 2.67 9.97
CA VAL A 161 4.63 2.33 10.93
C VAL A 161 5.16 2.09 12.35
N SER A 162 6.48 2.14 12.54
CA SER A 162 7.18 2.00 13.82
C SER A 162 8.56 2.65 13.72
N GLU A 163 9.22 2.87 14.85
CA GLU A 163 10.63 3.30 14.88
C GLU A 163 11.54 2.32 14.13
N ALA A 164 11.27 1.00 14.26
CA ALA A 164 12.04 -0.02 13.56
C ALA A 164 11.89 0.08 12.04
N SER A 165 10.71 0.40 11.52
CA SER A 165 10.54 0.62 10.08
C SER A 165 11.15 1.93 9.60
N CYS A 166 11.19 2.98 10.43
CA CYS A 166 11.94 4.19 10.13
C CYS A 166 13.46 3.93 10.07
N GLU A 167 13.97 3.13 10.98
CA GLU A 167 15.40 2.74 10.97
C GLU A 167 15.72 1.88 9.74
N TRP A 168 14.81 0.97 9.37
CA TRP A 168 14.95 0.14 8.18
C TRP A 168 15.00 0.97 6.89
N LEU A 169 14.27 2.08 6.79
CA LEU A 169 14.34 2.98 5.64
C LEU A 169 15.73 3.57 5.41
N LYS A 170 16.54 3.74 6.46
CA LYS A 170 17.94 4.20 6.33
C LYS A 170 18.82 3.26 5.53
N HIS A 171 18.51 1.95 5.54
CA HIS A 171 19.18 0.95 4.70
C HIS A 171 19.06 1.30 3.19
N PHE A 172 18.01 2.00 2.79
CA PHE A 172 17.79 2.49 1.42
C PHE A 172 18.25 3.95 1.22
N GLY A 173 18.93 4.52 2.20
CA GLY A 173 19.35 5.93 2.18
C GLY A 173 18.17 6.90 2.35
N ILE A 174 17.07 6.47 2.95
CA ILE A 174 15.88 7.27 3.16
C ILE A 174 15.75 7.63 4.64
N ASN A 175 15.74 8.93 4.94
CA ASN A 175 15.38 9.42 6.27
C ASN A 175 13.85 9.61 6.32
N ALA A 176 13.20 8.83 7.18
CA ALA A 176 11.75 8.93 7.37
C ALA A 176 11.37 10.30 7.95
N ASN A 177 10.23 10.82 7.52
CA ASN A 177 9.66 12.09 8.04
C ASN A 177 9.01 11.91 9.41
N GLY A 178 8.78 10.66 9.84
CA GLY A 178 8.20 10.33 11.14
C GLY A 178 7.54 8.96 11.16
N VAL A 179 6.86 8.68 12.25
CA VAL A 179 6.15 7.41 12.47
C VAL A 179 4.64 7.64 12.35
N LEU A 180 3.97 6.81 11.57
CA LEU A 180 2.51 6.70 11.49
C LEU A 180 2.10 5.34 12.09
N TYR A 181 2.00 5.28 13.41
CA TYR A 181 1.74 4.06 14.14
C TYR A 181 0.47 3.35 13.67
N ASN A 182 0.51 2.02 13.70
CA ASN A 182 -0.69 1.20 13.55
C ASN A 182 -1.64 1.50 14.71
N ALA A 183 -2.82 2.01 14.40
CA ALA A 183 -3.86 2.17 15.40
C ALA A 183 -4.40 0.78 15.80
N ILE A 184 -4.40 0.49 17.08
CA ILE A 184 -5.11 -0.67 17.64
C ILE A 184 -6.58 -0.27 17.72
N ASP A 185 -7.45 -1.15 17.24
CA ASP A 185 -8.89 -0.97 17.37
C ASP A 185 -9.27 -0.93 18.85
N LEU A 186 -10.06 0.08 19.25
CA LEU A 186 -10.52 0.22 20.65
C LEU A 186 -11.32 -1.01 21.08
N ASP A 187 -12.11 -1.58 20.18
CA ASP A 187 -12.88 -2.81 20.46
C ASP A 187 -11.96 -4.00 20.74
N ALA A 188 -10.79 -4.09 20.06
CA ALA A 188 -9.79 -5.11 20.36
C ALA A 188 -9.19 -4.94 21.76
N ILE A 189 -8.98 -3.69 22.20
CA ILE A 189 -8.51 -3.40 23.56
C ILE A 189 -9.54 -3.82 24.61
N GLU A 190 -10.83 -3.56 24.36
CA GLU A 190 -11.91 -3.96 25.27
C GLU A 190 -12.04 -5.49 25.34
N LEU A 191 -11.93 -6.20 24.22
CA LEU A 191 -11.92 -7.66 24.17
C LEU A 191 -10.76 -8.26 24.98
N ILE A 192 -9.56 -7.69 24.85
CA ILE A 192 -8.38 -8.11 25.61
C ILE A 192 -8.60 -7.87 27.12
N LYS A 193 -9.20 -6.74 27.50
CA LYS A 193 -9.52 -6.45 28.91
C LYS A 193 -10.56 -7.39 29.48
N LYS A 194 -11.58 -7.78 28.70
CA LYS A 194 -12.60 -8.76 29.11
C LYS A 194 -12.00 -10.15 29.30
N ASN A 195 -11.15 -10.60 28.39
CA ASN A 195 -10.52 -11.93 28.46
C ASN A 195 -9.43 -12.05 29.56
N LYS A 196 -8.88 -10.93 30.07
CA LYS A 196 -7.96 -10.96 31.22
C LYS A 196 -8.65 -11.00 32.57
N LYS A 197 -10.00 -10.87 32.61
CA LYS A 197 -10.82 -10.93 33.84
C LYS A 197 -11.57 -12.25 33.98
N ALA A 198 -11.46 -13.18 33.06
CA ALA A 198 -11.92 -14.57 33.10
C ALA A 198 -10.71 -15.50 33.37
#